data_c56d61f3e0dc5e3405973c21c019e040
#
_entry.id   c56d61f3e0dc5e3405973c21c019e040
#
_cell.length_a   1.000
_cell.length_b   1.000
_cell.length_c   1.000
_cell.angle_alpha   90.00
_cell.angle_beta   90.00
_cell.angle_gamma   90.00
#
_symmetry.space_group_name_H-M   'P 1'
#
loop_
_entity.id
_entity.type
_entity.pdbx_description
1 polymer ?
#
loop_
_entity_poly.entity_id
_entity_poly.type
_entity_poly.pdbx_seq_one_letter_code
_entity_poly.pdbx_strand_id
1 'polypeptide(L)'
;MSTREQQIAELEKDWAENPRWKGIKRGYSAADVVRLRGSFPIEYTVARRGAEKLWALVNSEPYVNCLGALTGGQAMQQVKAGVKAIYLSGWQVAADNNSYAAMYPDQSLYAYDSVPTMV
;
A
#
# COMPACT_ATOMS: atom_id res chain seq x y z
N MET A 1 9.16 -15.15 20.09
CA MET A 1 9.69 -14.58 18.82
C MET A 1 10.32 -15.71 18.04
N SER A 2 10.07 -15.79 16.71
CA SER A 2 10.73 -16.75 15.83
C SER A 2 12.23 -16.46 15.75
N THR A 3 13.07 -17.50 15.64
CA THR A 3 14.51 -17.32 15.43
C THR A 3 14.77 -16.75 14.05
N ARG A 4 16.00 -16.27 13.81
CA ARG A 4 16.40 -15.75 12.50
C ARG A 4 16.29 -16.83 11.41
N GLU A 5 16.68 -18.04 11.73
CA GLU A 5 16.60 -19.20 10.82
C GLU A 5 15.16 -19.54 10.47
N GLN A 6 14.25 -19.51 11.44
CA GLN A 6 12.83 -19.72 11.22
C GLN A 6 12.25 -18.65 10.29
N GLN A 7 12.59 -17.39 10.49
CA GLN A 7 12.13 -16.28 9.64
C GLN A 7 12.64 -16.40 8.21
N ILE A 8 13.87 -16.87 8.01
CA ILE A 8 14.44 -17.11 6.66
C ILE A 8 13.66 -18.25 5.99
N ALA A 9 13.48 -19.37 6.69
CA ALA A 9 12.77 -20.53 6.14
C ALA A 9 11.30 -20.21 5.79
N GLU A 10 10.61 -19.44 6.64
CA GLU A 10 9.25 -18.97 6.37
C GLU A 10 9.17 -18.10 5.10
N LEU A 11 10.14 -17.20 4.91
CA LEU A 11 10.20 -16.33 3.76
C LEU A 11 10.54 -17.11 2.47
N GLU A 12 11.46 -18.06 2.54
CA GLU A 12 11.78 -18.95 1.42
C GLU A 12 10.58 -19.79 1.00
N LYS A 13 9.85 -20.33 1.97
CA LYS A 13 8.61 -21.08 1.75
C LYS A 13 7.54 -20.22 1.09
N ASP A 14 7.30 -19.02 1.61
CA ASP A 14 6.33 -18.09 1.00
C ASP A 14 6.71 -17.76 -0.45
N TRP A 15 7.97 -17.52 -0.74
CA TRP A 15 8.42 -17.23 -2.11
C TRP A 15 8.28 -18.42 -3.07
N ALA A 16 8.42 -19.63 -2.57
CA ALA A 16 8.33 -20.84 -3.37
C ALA A 16 6.88 -21.26 -3.62
N GLU A 17 6.02 -21.16 -2.62
CA GLU A 17 4.68 -21.76 -2.63
C GLU A 17 3.56 -20.73 -2.96
N ASN A 18 3.75 -19.47 -2.65
CA ASN A 18 2.73 -18.44 -2.82
C ASN A 18 2.61 -18.03 -4.31
N PRO A 19 1.46 -18.27 -4.97
CA PRO A 19 1.26 -17.96 -6.38
C PRO A 19 1.44 -16.47 -6.71
N ARG A 20 1.36 -15.58 -5.72
CA ARG A 20 1.65 -14.14 -5.87
C ARG A 20 3.04 -13.88 -6.44
N TRP A 21 4.01 -14.76 -6.14
CA TRP A 21 5.41 -14.59 -6.53
C TRP A 21 5.77 -15.30 -7.83
N LYS A 22 4.78 -15.91 -8.50
CA LYS A 22 5.01 -16.61 -9.77
C LYS A 22 5.67 -15.70 -10.79
N GLY A 23 6.81 -16.14 -11.33
CA GLY A 23 7.56 -15.39 -12.33
C GLY A 23 8.49 -14.31 -11.78
N ILE A 24 8.49 -14.07 -10.48
CA ILE A 24 9.40 -13.12 -9.84
C ILE A 24 10.78 -13.76 -9.66
N LYS A 25 11.80 -13.08 -10.19
CA LYS A 25 13.22 -13.43 -9.98
C LYS A 25 13.86 -12.39 -9.07
N ARG A 26 14.57 -12.86 -8.06
CA ARG A 26 15.25 -12.01 -7.08
C ARG A 26 16.76 -12.13 -7.20
N GLY A 27 17.47 -11.00 -7.15
CA GLY A 27 18.93 -10.95 -7.08
C GLY A 27 19.48 -10.96 -5.65
N TYR A 28 18.65 -11.29 -4.65
CA TYR A 28 18.97 -11.31 -3.23
C TYR A 28 18.29 -12.51 -2.56
N SER A 29 18.80 -12.92 -1.40
CA SER A 29 18.31 -14.05 -0.62
C SER A 29 17.31 -13.65 0.45
N ALA A 30 16.56 -14.62 0.98
CA ALA A 30 15.72 -14.43 2.16
C ALA A 30 16.56 -14.02 3.39
N ALA A 31 17.79 -14.54 3.48
CA ALA A 31 18.70 -14.15 4.54
C ALA A 31 19.10 -12.67 4.47
N ASP A 32 19.29 -12.11 3.27
CA ASP A 32 19.56 -10.69 3.09
C ASP A 32 18.38 -9.83 3.54
N VAL A 33 17.15 -10.23 3.19
CA VAL A 33 15.93 -9.54 3.62
C VAL A 33 15.80 -9.56 5.15
N VAL A 34 15.97 -10.72 5.78
CA VAL A 34 15.88 -10.85 7.24
C VAL A 34 16.99 -10.08 7.95
N ARG A 35 18.18 -9.98 7.34
CA ARG A 35 19.30 -9.19 7.88
C ARG A 35 19.02 -7.69 7.85
N LEU A 36 18.36 -7.20 6.80
CA LEU A 36 18.20 -5.75 6.55
C LEU A 36 16.89 -5.19 7.08
N ARG A 37 15.84 -6.02 7.26
CA ARG A 37 14.56 -5.54 7.77
C ARG A 37 14.63 -5.11 9.23
N GLY A 38 13.67 -4.30 9.67
CA GLY A 38 13.52 -3.89 11.07
C GLY A 38 13.25 -5.05 12.01
N SER A 39 13.54 -4.85 13.30
CA SER A 39 13.36 -5.86 14.36
C SER A 39 11.88 -6.21 14.61
N PHE A 40 10.98 -5.27 14.32
CA PHE A 40 9.54 -5.44 14.51
C PHE A 40 8.81 -5.37 13.17
N PRO A 41 7.98 -6.37 12.83
CA PRO A 41 7.02 -6.23 11.77
C PRO A 41 5.91 -5.29 12.26
N ILE A 42 5.88 -4.07 11.71
CA ILE A 42 4.76 -3.15 11.95
C ILE A 42 3.63 -3.57 11.04
N GLU A 43 2.46 -3.82 11.61
CA GLU A 43 1.27 -4.20 10.87
C GLU A 43 0.11 -3.25 11.20
N TYR A 44 -0.44 -2.66 10.16
CA TYR A 44 -1.66 -1.87 10.23
C TYR A 44 -2.82 -2.73 9.73
N THR A 45 -3.65 -3.20 10.64
CA THR A 45 -4.70 -4.20 10.34
C THR A 45 -5.66 -3.72 9.25
N VAL A 46 -6.10 -2.46 9.28
CA VAL A 46 -7.02 -1.90 8.28
C VAL A 46 -6.36 -1.84 6.92
N ALA A 47 -5.12 -1.36 6.85
CA ALA A 47 -4.34 -1.28 5.62
C ALA A 47 -4.11 -2.68 5.02
N ARG A 48 -3.77 -3.68 5.85
CA ARG A 48 -3.59 -5.06 5.41
C ARG A 48 -4.88 -5.63 4.80
N ARG A 49 -6.00 -5.49 5.52
CA ARG A 49 -7.31 -5.97 5.03
C ARG A 49 -7.74 -5.28 3.74
N GLY A 50 -7.48 -3.99 3.62
CA GLY A 50 -7.74 -3.24 2.39
C GLY A 50 -6.89 -3.74 1.21
N ALA A 51 -5.61 -3.97 1.43
CA ALA A 51 -4.70 -4.49 0.41
C ALA A 51 -5.07 -5.92 -0.03
N GLU A 52 -5.43 -6.81 0.91
CA GLU A 52 -5.88 -8.17 0.62
C GLU A 52 -7.19 -8.15 -0.20
N LYS A 53 -8.14 -7.30 0.18
CA LYS A 53 -9.40 -7.13 -0.55
C LYS A 53 -9.17 -6.61 -1.97
N LEU A 54 -8.32 -5.59 -2.13
CA LEU A 54 -8.00 -5.07 -3.46
C LEU A 54 -7.30 -6.12 -4.31
N TRP A 55 -6.36 -6.86 -3.74
CA TRP A 55 -5.69 -7.95 -4.43
C TRP A 55 -6.67 -9.04 -4.91
N ALA A 56 -7.62 -9.42 -4.08
CA ALA A 56 -8.67 -10.36 -4.45
C ALA A 56 -9.52 -9.81 -5.61
N LEU A 57 -9.96 -8.56 -5.55
CA LEU A 57 -10.74 -7.93 -6.61
C LEU A 57 -10.00 -7.89 -7.95
N VAL A 58 -8.72 -7.49 -7.95
CA VAL A 58 -7.90 -7.39 -9.16
C VAL A 58 -7.70 -8.76 -9.83
N ASN A 59 -7.70 -9.84 -9.05
CA ASN A 59 -7.50 -11.20 -9.58
C ASN A 59 -8.80 -11.95 -9.91
N SER A 60 -9.97 -11.46 -9.52
CA SER A 60 -11.25 -12.14 -9.73
C SER A 60 -12.24 -11.38 -10.63
N GLU A 61 -12.13 -10.06 -10.69
CA GLU A 61 -13.04 -9.21 -11.43
C GLU A 61 -12.46 -8.86 -12.82
N PRO A 62 -13.29 -8.68 -13.85
CA PRO A 62 -12.84 -8.21 -15.15
C PRO A 62 -12.16 -6.83 -15.09
N TYR A 63 -12.62 -6.00 -14.18
CA TYR A 63 -12.05 -4.68 -13.85
C TYR A 63 -12.50 -4.24 -12.46
N VAL A 64 -11.75 -3.34 -11.85
CA VAL A 64 -12.07 -2.75 -10.56
C VAL A 64 -12.41 -1.27 -10.75
N ASN A 65 -13.64 -0.88 -10.43
CA ASN A 65 -14.03 0.53 -10.44
C ASN A 65 -13.20 1.30 -9.43
N CYS A 66 -12.46 2.28 -9.89
CA CYS A 66 -11.61 3.13 -9.07
C CYS A 66 -11.72 4.58 -9.52
N LEU A 67 -11.87 5.48 -8.56
CA LEU A 67 -11.83 6.93 -8.79
C LEU A 67 -10.89 7.59 -7.80
N GLY A 68 -10.32 8.73 -8.22
CA GLY A 68 -9.52 9.58 -7.35
C GLY A 68 -10.38 10.31 -6.34
N ALA A 69 -9.89 10.45 -5.11
CA ALA A 69 -10.47 11.31 -4.09
C ALA A 69 -9.38 12.08 -3.36
N LEU A 70 -9.68 13.32 -3.00
CA LEU A 70 -8.83 14.21 -2.20
C LEU A 70 -9.25 14.26 -0.75
N THR A 71 -10.52 14.05 -0.48
CA THR A 71 -11.12 14.19 0.84
C THR A 71 -11.95 12.97 1.22
N GLY A 72 -12.11 12.74 2.51
CA GLY A 72 -13.00 11.67 3.01
C GLY A 72 -14.45 11.82 2.56
N GLY A 73 -14.93 13.05 2.41
CA GLY A 73 -16.28 13.32 1.88
C GLY A 73 -16.46 12.82 0.45
N GLN A 74 -15.49 13.06 -0.42
CA GLN A 74 -15.50 12.55 -1.79
C GLN A 74 -15.44 11.02 -1.80
N ALA A 75 -14.53 10.42 -1.03
CA ALA A 75 -14.40 8.97 -0.92
C ALA A 75 -15.71 8.32 -0.45
N MET A 76 -16.36 8.88 0.57
CA MET A 76 -17.64 8.40 1.08
C MET A 76 -18.74 8.43 0.01
N GLN A 77 -18.84 9.50 -0.76
CA GLN A 77 -19.83 9.61 -1.84
C GLN A 77 -19.57 8.61 -2.96
N GLN A 78 -18.30 8.43 -3.33
CA GLN A 78 -17.91 7.44 -4.33
C GLN A 78 -18.24 6.01 -3.90
N VAL A 79 -17.96 5.66 -2.64
CA VAL A 79 -18.32 4.34 -2.09
C VAL A 79 -19.83 4.13 -2.08
N LYS A 80 -20.64 5.15 -1.70
CA LYS A 80 -22.09 5.10 -1.78
C LYS A 80 -22.60 4.92 -3.21
N ALA A 81 -21.88 5.45 -4.20
CA ALA A 81 -22.19 5.26 -5.62
C ALA A 81 -21.72 3.91 -6.18
N GLY A 82 -21.12 3.04 -5.37
CA GLY A 82 -20.71 1.69 -5.78
C GLY A 82 -19.26 1.56 -6.25
N VAL A 83 -18.42 2.57 -6.04
CA VAL A 83 -16.99 2.48 -6.35
C VAL A 83 -16.32 1.49 -5.38
N LYS A 84 -15.55 0.55 -5.93
CA LYS A 84 -14.93 -0.55 -5.16
C LYS A 84 -13.54 -0.22 -4.62
N ALA A 85 -12.84 0.74 -5.23
CA ALA A 85 -11.52 1.18 -4.82
C ALA A 85 -11.38 2.69 -4.96
N ILE A 86 -10.63 3.29 -4.05
CA ILE A 86 -10.34 4.73 -4.06
C ILE A 86 -8.84 4.93 -4.32
N TYR A 87 -8.52 5.79 -5.26
CA TYR A 87 -7.17 6.27 -5.46
C TYR A 87 -6.97 7.58 -4.68
N LEU A 88 -6.19 7.54 -3.65
CA LEU A 88 -5.73 8.74 -2.97
C LEU A 88 -4.58 9.35 -3.77
N SER A 89 -4.86 10.43 -4.50
CA SER A 89 -3.87 11.08 -5.34
C SER A 89 -2.88 11.87 -4.51
N GLY A 90 -1.68 11.36 -4.35
CA GLY A 90 -0.59 12.07 -3.67
C GLY A 90 -0.25 13.39 -4.36
N TRP A 91 -0.31 13.45 -5.69
CA TRP A 91 -0.07 14.66 -6.45
C TRP A 91 -1.12 15.75 -6.18
N GLN A 92 -2.40 15.40 -6.21
CA GLN A 92 -3.48 16.36 -5.93
C GLN A 92 -3.45 16.82 -4.47
N VAL A 93 -3.17 15.92 -3.52
CA VAL A 93 -2.99 16.27 -2.11
C VAL A 93 -1.81 17.25 -1.96
N ALA A 94 -0.69 16.97 -2.62
CA ALA A 94 0.47 17.85 -2.59
C ALA A 94 0.18 19.25 -3.16
N ALA A 95 -0.57 19.32 -4.26
CA ALA A 95 -0.88 20.60 -4.92
C ALA A 95 -1.97 21.38 -4.19
N ASP A 96 -3.09 20.74 -3.84
CA ASP A 96 -4.33 21.44 -3.48
C ASP A 96 -4.78 21.20 -2.03
N ASN A 97 -4.34 20.12 -1.40
CA ASN A 97 -4.88 19.68 -0.11
C ASN A 97 -3.78 19.21 0.86
N ASN A 98 -2.64 19.89 0.84
CA ASN A 98 -1.56 19.58 1.77
C ASN A 98 -1.79 20.20 3.16
N SER A 99 -1.12 19.66 4.18
CA SER A 99 -1.26 20.06 5.58
C SER A 99 -0.79 21.49 5.87
N TYR A 100 -0.06 22.11 4.96
CA TYR A 100 0.47 23.48 5.13
C TYR A 100 -0.36 24.54 4.41
N ALA A 101 -1.47 24.16 3.79
CA ALA A 101 -2.35 25.06 3.04
C ALA A 101 -1.58 25.92 2.00
N ALA A 102 -0.56 25.34 1.39
CA ALA A 102 0.31 25.99 0.42
C ALA A 102 0.32 25.25 -0.91
N MET A 103 0.40 25.98 -2.02
CA MET A 103 0.59 25.38 -3.34
C MET A 103 2.09 25.28 -3.63
N TYR A 104 2.56 24.07 -3.91
CA TYR A 104 3.95 23.83 -4.24
C TYR A 104 4.15 23.75 -5.75
N PRO A 105 5.21 24.37 -6.27
CA PRO A 105 5.55 24.28 -7.70
C PRO A 105 6.05 22.89 -8.11
N ASP A 106 6.54 22.12 -7.14
CA ASP A 106 7.08 20.79 -7.31
C ASP A 106 6.50 19.87 -6.21
N GLN A 107 5.85 18.78 -6.59
CA GLN A 107 5.24 17.84 -5.65
C GLN A 107 6.25 17.14 -4.73
N SER A 108 7.52 17.11 -5.09
CA SER A 108 8.58 16.60 -4.22
C SER A 108 8.83 17.50 -2.99
N LEU A 109 8.33 18.72 -3.01
CA LEU A 109 8.48 19.70 -1.92
C LEU A 109 7.31 19.72 -0.93
N TYR A 110 6.27 18.92 -1.15
CA TYR A 110 5.14 18.91 -0.23
C TYR A 110 5.50 18.31 1.13
N ALA A 111 4.74 18.69 2.16
CA ALA A 111 4.95 18.17 3.50
C ALA A 111 4.70 16.65 3.56
N TYR A 112 5.61 15.92 4.19
CA TYR A 112 5.62 14.47 4.26
C TYR A 112 4.37 13.85 4.90
N ASP A 113 3.68 14.60 5.75
CA ASP A 113 2.47 14.17 6.47
C ASP A 113 1.16 14.51 5.74
N SER A 114 1.22 15.17 4.59
CA SER A 114 0.02 15.60 3.86
C SER A 114 -0.84 14.42 3.41
N VAL A 115 -0.26 13.40 2.79
CA VAL A 115 -0.98 12.20 2.36
C VAL A 115 -1.46 11.36 3.56
N PRO A 116 -0.62 11.02 4.54
CA PRO A 116 -1.08 10.31 5.74
C PRO A 116 -2.21 11.01 6.49
N THR A 117 -2.25 12.34 6.50
CA THR A 117 -3.31 13.11 7.18
C THR A 117 -4.67 12.94 6.50
N MET A 118 -4.70 12.61 5.21
CA MET A 118 -5.94 12.41 4.45
C MET A 118 -6.48 10.97 4.54
N VAL A 119 -5.66 10.02 4.93
CA VAL A 119 -6.03 8.61 5.11
C VAL A 119 -6.70 8.39 6.46
#